data_4a716dbe31079390742b8d9d3db499da
#
_entry.id   4a716dbe31079390742b8d9d3db499da
#
_cell.length_a   1.000
_cell.length_b   1.000
_cell.length_c   1.000
_cell.angle_alpha   90.00
_cell.angle_beta   90.00
_cell.angle_gamma   90.00
#
_symmetry.space_group_name_H-M   'P 1'
#
loop_
_entity.id
_entity.type
_entity.pdbx_description
1 polymer ?
#
loop_
_entity_poly.entity_id
_entity_poly.type
_entity_poly.pdbx_seq_one_letter_code
_entity_poly.pdbx_strand_id
1 'polypeptide(L)'
;LRLRGIRDRTERRQLVKEMLENVGLDESFAARHPRELSGGQKQRISIGVALLMDPRLVIADEPVSALDVTVQSQILNLLLKLHAEKQMTILFISHDLNVVRGLCSRVMVIYKGVIVEEGLAEEIYEHPAHPYTKLLLEAAIGGDAMELDAEAGKQSAEPERDSRMEKPERGQKKENLLENQEKERSVQNAPKKIAGSGEKCIFYERCPKRREACAHVPLSPEAVQLSKTHWARCIQIEA
;
A
#
# COMPACT_ATOMS: atom_id res chain seq x y z
N LEU A 1 20.70 -13.18 13.56
CA LEU A 1 22.15 -12.94 13.58
C LEU A 1 22.95 -14.25 13.77
N ARG A 2 22.52 -15.18 14.66
CA ARG A 2 23.16 -16.51 14.77
C ARG A 2 23.11 -17.30 13.47
N LEU A 3 22.00 -17.21 12.72
CA LEU A 3 21.83 -17.84 11.40
C LEU A 3 22.77 -17.26 10.34
N ARG A 4 23.20 -16.00 10.49
CA ARG A 4 24.24 -15.37 9.65
C ARG A 4 25.68 -15.77 10.07
N GLY A 5 25.83 -16.65 11.03
CA GLY A 5 27.14 -17.10 11.55
C GLY A 5 27.78 -16.12 12.54
N ILE A 6 27.10 -15.04 12.93
CA ILE A 6 27.61 -14.05 13.89
C ILE A 6 27.50 -14.65 15.30
N ARG A 7 28.59 -15.19 15.82
CA ARG A 7 28.63 -15.87 17.11
C ARG A 7 29.04 -14.97 18.27
N ASP A 8 29.84 -13.94 18.00
CA ASP A 8 30.25 -12.99 19.01
C ASP A 8 29.06 -12.20 19.60
N ARG A 9 29.06 -12.11 20.96
CA ARG A 9 27.96 -11.43 21.67
C ARG A 9 28.05 -9.91 21.54
N THR A 10 29.27 -9.39 21.50
CA THR A 10 29.50 -7.93 21.39
C THR A 10 29.11 -7.44 20.01
N GLU A 11 29.57 -8.15 18.97
CA GLU A 11 29.20 -7.87 17.59
C GLU A 11 27.64 -7.88 17.38
N ARG A 12 26.98 -8.90 17.94
CA ARG A 12 25.51 -8.95 17.85
C ARG A 12 24.81 -7.77 18.55
N ARG A 13 25.35 -7.33 19.71
CA ARG A 13 24.79 -6.16 20.42
C ARG A 13 24.96 -4.90 19.59
N GLN A 14 26.13 -4.72 19.01
CA GLN A 14 26.41 -3.56 18.16
C GLN A 14 25.47 -3.52 16.95
N LEU A 15 25.29 -4.63 16.25
CA LEU A 15 24.35 -4.73 15.12
C LEU A 15 22.89 -4.46 15.51
N VAL A 16 22.45 -4.91 16.69
CA VAL A 16 21.11 -4.61 17.20
C VAL A 16 20.96 -3.12 17.51
N LYS A 17 21.98 -2.50 18.10
CA LYS A 17 22.00 -1.06 18.37
C LYS A 17 21.88 -0.26 17.07
N GLU A 18 22.74 -0.52 16.09
CA GLU A 18 22.70 0.12 14.77
C GLU A 18 21.34 -0.08 14.07
N MET A 19 20.77 -1.28 14.19
CA MET A 19 19.44 -1.55 13.64
C MET A 19 18.37 -0.69 14.30
N LEU A 20 18.38 -0.57 15.64
CA LEU A 20 17.42 0.28 16.37
C LEU A 20 17.56 1.75 15.96
N GLU A 21 18.78 2.25 15.88
CA GLU A 21 19.06 3.61 15.42
C GLU A 21 18.55 3.84 13.99
N ASN A 22 18.79 2.90 13.07
CA ASN A 22 18.32 2.97 11.67
C ASN A 22 16.79 3.06 11.56
N VAL A 23 16.06 2.42 12.49
CA VAL A 23 14.59 2.51 12.51
C VAL A 23 14.05 3.59 13.44
N GLY A 24 14.93 4.48 13.95
CA GLY A 24 14.57 5.61 14.79
C GLY A 24 14.09 5.21 16.19
N LEU A 25 14.68 4.16 16.77
CA LEU A 25 14.41 3.71 18.13
C LEU A 25 15.70 3.80 18.96
N ASP A 26 15.53 4.12 20.25
CA ASP A 26 16.62 4.17 21.21
C ASP A 26 17.15 2.77 21.59
N GLU A 27 18.43 2.65 21.95
CA GLU A 27 19.05 1.39 22.35
C GLU A 27 18.32 0.68 23.50
N SER A 28 17.64 1.43 24.40
CA SER A 28 16.86 0.85 25.51
C SER A 28 15.74 -0.10 25.05
N PHE A 29 15.30 0.03 23.79
CA PHE A 29 14.30 -0.86 23.21
C PHE A 29 14.81 -2.31 23.04
N ALA A 30 16.13 -2.54 23.02
CA ALA A 30 16.70 -3.89 22.95
C ALA A 30 16.35 -4.77 24.16
N ALA A 31 16.04 -4.16 25.31
CA ALA A 31 15.69 -4.87 26.54
C ALA A 31 14.17 -4.96 26.77
N ARG A 32 13.34 -4.26 25.98
CA ARG A 32 11.89 -4.23 26.17
C ARG A 32 11.22 -5.50 25.68
N HIS A 33 10.16 -5.89 26.40
CA HIS A 33 9.32 -7.00 25.99
C HIS A 33 8.33 -6.54 24.90
N PRO A 34 7.94 -7.38 23.92
CA PRO A 34 6.98 -7.00 22.86
C PRO A 34 5.65 -6.44 23.37
N ARG A 35 5.21 -6.81 24.55
CA ARG A 35 3.96 -6.30 25.18
C ARG A 35 4.06 -4.84 25.62
N GLU A 36 5.26 -4.33 25.81
CA GLU A 36 5.55 -2.96 26.25
C GLU A 36 5.67 -1.97 25.09
N LEU A 37 5.50 -2.45 23.85
CA LEU A 37 5.70 -1.70 22.63
C LEU A 37 4.35 -1.28 22.03
N SER A 38 4.28 -0.02 21.54
CA SER A 38 3.17 0.43 20.69
C SER A 38 3.17 -0.28 19.33
N GLY A 39 2.06 -0.17 18.58
CA GLY A 39 1.93 -0.72 17.23
C GLY A 39 3.04 -0.25 16.29
N GLY A 40 3.28 1.06 16.23
CA GLY A 40 4.33 1.64 15.40
C GLY A 40 5.75 1.23 15.82
N GLN A 41 6.02 1.09 17.13
CA GLN A 41 7.31 0.59 17.62
C GLN A 41 7.54 -0.86 17.23
N LYS A 42 6.52 -1.72 17.32
CA LYS A 42 6.58 -3.11 16.83
C LYS A 42 6.88 -3.15 15.35
N GLN A 43 6.22 -2.30 14.56
CA GLN A 43 6.42 -2.24 13.12
C GLN A 43 7.85 -1.81 12.75
N ARG A 44 8.38 -0.76 13.42
CA ARG A 44 9.77 -0.33 13.23
C ARG A 44 10.76 -1.45 13.55
N ILE A 45 10.54 -2.19 14.63
CA ILE A 45 11.38 -3.35 14.99
C ILE A 45 11.26 -4.46 13.94
N SER A 46 10.06 -4.76 13.42
CA SER A 46 9.88 -5.75 12.36
C SER A 46 10.65 -5.38 11.09
N ILE A 47 10.60 -4.11 10.68
CA ILE A 47 11.40 -3.59 9.56
C ILE A 47 12.89 -3.76 9.86
N GLY A 48 13.34 -3.35 11.05
CA GLY A 48 14.74 -3.48 11.46
C GLY A 48 15.24 -4.93 11.45
N VAL A 49 14.42 -5.88 11.92
CA VAL A 49 14.76 -7.31 11.89
C VAL A 49 14.92 -7.81 10.45
N ALA A 50 14.05 -7.41 9.53
CA ALA A 50 14.19 -7.74 8.12
C ALA A 50 15.50 -7.20 7.54
N LEU A 51 15.86 -5.97 7.90
CA LEU A 51 17.10 -5.30 7.42
C LEU A 51 18.39 -5.90 8.01
N LEU A 52 18.34 -6.55 9.18
CA LEU A 52 19.50 -7.25 9.75
C LEU A 52 20.04 -8.36 8.84
N MET A 53 19.23 -8.85 7.90
CA MET A 53 19.65 -9.86 6.92
C MET A 53 20.34 -9.27 5.70
N ASP A 54 20.46 -7.94 5.62
CA ASP A 54 21.01 -7.19 4.48
C ASP A 54 20.36 -7.63 3.13
N PRO A 55 19.02 -7.54 3.03
CA PRO A 55 18.30 -8.09 1.90
C PRO A 55 18.41 -7.18 0.69
N ARG A 56 18.42 -7.76 -0.50
CA ARG A 56 18.27 -7.04 -1.77
C ARG A 56 16.79 -6.78 -2.12
N LEU A 57 15.88 -7.56 -1.56
CA LEU A 57 14.44 -7.46 -1.73
C LEU A 57 13.74 -7.56 -0.37
N VAL A 58 12.86 -6.61 -0.08
CA VAL A 58 11.97 -6.64 1.10
C VAL A 58 10.54 -6.73 0.61
N ILE A 59 9.77 -7.66 1.15
CA ILE A 59 8.31 -7.75 0.94
C ILE A 59 7.63 -7.11 2.14
N ALA A 60 6.95 -5.99 1.91
CA ALA A 60 6.19 -5.25 2.91
C ALA A 60 4.70 -5.50 2.67
N ASP A 61 4.13 -6.46 3.41
CA ASP A 61 2.74 -6.85 3.31
C ASP A 61 1.92 -6.06 4.34
N GLU A 62 1.07 -5.16 3.86
CA GLU A 62 0.25 -4.23 4.63
C GLU A 62 0.98 -3.56 5.82
N PRO A 63 2.17 -2.97 5.62
CA PRO A 63 3.04 -2.58 6.72
C PRO A 63 2.49 -1.43 7.58
N VAL A 64 1.40 -0.79 7.17
CA VAL A 64 0.82 0.39 7.85
C VAL A 64 -0.68 0.27 8.14
N SER A 65 -1.35 -0.82 7.75
CA SER A 65 -2.82 -0.97 7.78
C SER A 65 -3.45 -0.86 9.20
N ALA A 66 -2.70 -1.14 10.26
CA ALA A 66 -3.19 -1.12 11.64
C ALA A 66 -2.67 0.09 12.46
N LEU A 67 -2.13 1.11 11.78
CA LEU A 67 -1.50 2.26 12.42
C LEU A 67 -2.34 3.53 12.20
N ASP A 68 -2.23 4.47 13.15
CA ASP A 68 -2.78 5.82 12.95
C ASP A 68 -2.01 6.58 11.85
N VAL A 69 -2.66 7.60 11.25
CA VAL A 69 -2.14 8.33 10.08
C VAL A 69 -0.75 8.93 10.32
N THR A 70 -0.50 9.44 11.53
CA THR A 70 0.80 10.04 11.87
C THR A 70 1.91 8.99 11.89
N VAL A 71 1.65 7.85 12.55
CA VAL A 71 2.61 6.74 12.61
C VAL A 71 2.78 6.08 11.25
N GLN A 72 1.69 5.97 10.46
CA GLN A 72 1.74 5.50 9.06
C GLN A 72 2.74 6.32 8.24
N SER A 73 2.60 7.64 8.22
CA SER A 73 3.51 8.55 7.50
C SER A 73 4.97 8.38 7.95
N GLN A 74 5.21 8.21 9.25
CA GLN A 74 6.56 7.97 9.77
C GLN A 74 7.17 6.65 9.28
N ILE A 75 6.37 5.58 9.20
CA ILE A 75 6.83 4.27 8.69
C ILE A 75 7.11 4.33 7.19
N LEU A 76 6.25 5.00 6.41
CA LEU A 76 6.46 5.17 4.97
C LEU A 76 7.74 5.97 4.68
N ASN A 77 7.96 7.07 5.37
CA ASN A 77 9.19 7.86 5.27
C ASN A 77 10.44 7.05 5.66
N LEU A 78 10.34 6.21 6.69
CA LEU A 78 11.41 5.29 7.06
C LEU A 78 11.73 4.30 5.93
N LEU A 79 10.71 3.69 5.31
CA LEU A 79 10.89 2.76 4.20
C LEU A 79 11.54 3.44 2.98
N LEU A 80 11.10 4.66 2.63
CA LEU A 80 11.70 5.46 1.55
C LEU A 80 13.17 5.77 1.82
N LYS A 81 13.49 6.24 3.03
CA LYS A 81 14.86 6.50 3.46
C LYS A 81 15.74 5.25 3.31
N LEU A 82 15.28 4.13 3.85
CA LEU A 82 16.02 2.87 3.81
C LEU A 82 16.17 2.32 2.39
N HIS A 83 15.15 2.50 1.53
CA HIS A 83 15.23 2.17 0.11
C HIS A 83 16.35 2.96 -0.58
N ALA A 84 16.40 4.27 -0.36
CA ALA A 84 17.40 5.16 -0.95
C ALA A 84 18.82 4.85 -0.43
N GLU A 85 19.00 4.67 0.89
CA GLU A 85 20.31 4.43 1.50
C GLU A 85 20.87 3.04 1.19
N LYS A 86 20.03 2.01 1.16
CA LYS A 86 20.46 0.62 0.99
C LYS A 86 20.33 0.10 -0.45
N GLN A 87 19.75 0.88 -1.36
CA GLN A 87 19.53 0.50 -2.77
C GLN A 87 18.81 -0.85 -2.91
N MET A 88 17.90 -1.16 -1.96
CA MET A 88 17.13 -2.40 -1.96
C MET A 88 15.83 -2.24 -2.72
N THR A 89 15.32 -3.31 -3.30
CA THR A 89 13.98 -3.34 -3.90
C THR A 89 12.93 -3.58 -2.82
N ILE A 90 11.83 -2.84 -2.86
CA ILE A 90 10.68 -3.07 -1.97
C ILE A 90 9.48 -3.51 -2.80
N LEU A 91 8.94 -4.69 -2.51
CA LEU A 91 7.61 -5.11 -2.97
C LEU A 91 6.60 -4.71 -1.89
N PHE A 92 5.84 -3.66 -2.17
CA PHE A 92 4.88 -3.08 -1.23
C PHE A 92 3.47 -3.58 -1.56
N ILE A 93 2.80 -4.24 -0.62
CA ILE A 93 1.43 -4.75 -0.77
C ILE A 93 0.52 -3.90 0.12
N SER A 94 -0.49 -3.28 -0.47
CA SER A 94 -1.46 -2.44 0.24
C SER A 94 -2.79 -2.40 -0.50
N HIS A 95 -3.86 -2.14 0.23
CA HIS A 95 -5.17 -1.78 -0.31
C HIS A 95 -5.38 -0.25 -0.36
N ASP A 96 -4.47 0.53 0.20
CA ASP A 96 -4.50 2.00 0.17
C ASP A 96 -3.82 2.51 -1.10
N LEU A 97 -4.63 2.93 -2.06
CA LEU A 97 -4.15 3.41 -3.35
C LEU A 97 -3.40 4.74 -3.27
N ASN A 98 -3.73 5.61 -2.29
CA ASN A 98 -3.04 6.89 -2.11
C ASN A 98 -1.60 6.66 -1.64
N VAL A 99 -1.40 5.72 -0.72
CA VAL A 99 -0.07 5.30 -0.27
C VAL A 99 0.73 4.70 -1.43
N VAL A 100 0.13 3.80 -2.21
CA VAL A 100 0.79 3.16 -3.37
C VAL A 100 1.20 4.22 -4.40
N ARG A 101 0.33 5.20 -4.71
CA ARG A 101 0.61 6.29 -5.65
C ARG A 101 1.84 7.10 -5.24
N GLY A 102 1.96 7.41 -3.96
CA GLY A 102 3.07 8.24 -3.44
C GLY A 102 4.40 7.48 -3.27
N LEU A 103 4.37 6.16 -3.20
CA LEU A 103 5.52 5.35 -2.83
C LEU A 103 6.11 4.53 -3.99
N CYS A 104 5.26 4.02 -4.88
CA CYS A 104 5.64 3.01 -5.86
C CYS A 104 5.85 3.59 -7.25
N SER A 105 6.92 3.19 -7.93
CA SER A 105 7.17 3.54 -9.35
C SER A 105 6.41 2.63 -10.32
N ARG A 106 6.11 1.39 -9.91
CA ARG A 106 5.34 0.39 -10.69
C ARG A 106 4.24 -0.19 -9.83
N VAL A 107 3.11 -0.49 -10.45
CA VAL A 107 1.92 -1.03 -9.77
C VAL A 107 1.43 -2.28 -10.50
N MET A 108 1.11 -3.31 -9.72
CA MET A 108 0.41 -4.50 -10.15
C MET A 108 -0.94 -4.58 -9.45
N VAL A 109 -2.02 -4.60 -10.21
CA VAL A 109 -3.38 -4.72 -9.68
C VAL A 109 -3.79 -6.19 -9.69
N ILE A 110 -4.14 -6.71 -8.49
CA ILE A 110 -4.50 -8.11 -8.31
C ILE A 110 -5.99 -8.22 -8.00
N TYR A 111 -6.69 -9.08 -8.73
CA TYR A 111 -8.08 -9.45 -8.46
C TYR A 111 -8.22 -10.96 -8.31
N LYS A 112 -8.69 -11.42 -7.14
CA LYS A 112 -8.85 -12.86 -6.82
C LYS A 112 -7.61 -13.72 -7.12
N GLY A 113 -6.41 -13.18 -6.82
CA GLY A 113 -5.14 -13.90 -7.00
C GLY A 113 -4.56 -13.84 -8.42
N VAL A 114 -5.19 -13.09 -9.33
CA VAL A 114 -4.71 -12.89 -10.70
C VAL A 114 -4.28 -11.44 -10.90
N ILE A 115 -3.11 -11.20 -11.48
CA ILE A 115 -2.70 -9.86 -11.90
C ILE A 115 -3.52 -9.50 -13.13
N VAL A 116 -4.38 -8.48 -13.00
CA VAL A 116 -5.28 -8.03 -14.06
C VAL A 116 -4.76 -6.84 -14.85
N GLU A 117 -3.86 -6.06 -14.24
CA GLU A 117 -3.22 -4.91 -14.87
C GLU A 117 -1.88 -4.63 -14.21
N GLU A 118 -0.90 -4.19 -14.99
CA GLU A 118 0.42 -3.77 -14.52
C GLU A 118 0.94 -2.63 -15.38
N GLY A 119 1.57 -1.64 -14.74
CA GLY A 119 2.17 -0.49 -15.43
C GLY A 119 3.04 0.36 -14.50
N LEU A 120 3.55 1.47 -15.03
CA LEU A 120 4.08 2.54 -14.20
C LEU A 120 2.93 3.13 -13.36
N ALA A 121 3.25 3.65 -12.18
CA ALA A 121 2.22 4.24 -11.32
C ALA A 121 1.41 5.29 -12.07
N GLU A 122 2.05 6.21 -12.77
CA GLU A 122 1.40 7.23 -13.61
C GLU A 122 0.42 6.64 -14.62
N GLU A 123 0.82 5.58 -15.35
CA GLU A 123 -0.05 4.90 -16.34
C GLU A 123 -1.30 4.29 -15.68
N ILE A 124 -1.13 3.64 -14.53
CA ILE A 124 -2.24 3.00 -13.80
C ILE A 124 -3.22 4.02 -13.23
N TYR A 125 -2.72 5.16 -12.72
CA TYR A 125 -3.57 6.17 -12.09
C TYR A 125 -4.23 7.12 -13.09
N GLU A 126 -3.57 7.45 -14.18
CA GLU A 126 -4.10 8.39 -15.18
C GLU A 126 -4.85 7.69 -16.32
N HIS A 127 -4.37 6.50 -16.72
CA HIS A 127 -4.89 5.75 -17.85
C HIS A 127 -5.21 4.28 -17.51
N PRO A 128 -6.02 4.02 -16.45
CA PRO A 128 -6.39 2.66 -16.07
C PRO A 128 -7.15 1.97 -17.20
N ALA A 129 -6.73 0.79 -17.58
CA ALA A 129 -7.32 0.05 -18.68
C ALA A 129 -8.35 -0.98 -18.21
N HIS A 130 -8.02 -1.78 -17.17
CA HIS A 130 -8.91 -2.82 -16.69
C HIS A 130 -10.12 -2.23 -15.94
N PRO A 131 -11.36 -2.70 -16.19
CA PRO A 131 -12.55 -2.19 -15.50
C PRO A 131 -12.49 -2.26 -13.98
N TYR A 132 -11.81 -3.26 -13.41
CA TYR A 132 -11.60 -3.35 -11.97
C TYR A 132 -10.70 -2.24 -11.43
N THR A 133 -9.61 -1.93 -12.13
CA THR A 133 -8.70 -0.83 -11.75
C THR A 133 -9.44 0.50 -11.75
N LYS A 134 -10.29 0.75 -12.75
CA LYS A 134 -11.13 1.96 -12.81
C LYS A 134 -12.04 2.07 -11.59
N LEU A 135 -12.74 1.00 -11.24
CA LEU A 135 -13.60 0.97 -10.05
C LEU A 135 -12.83 1.19 -8.74
N LEU A 136 -11.61 0.64 -8.63
CA LEU A 136 -10.77 0.85 -7.45
C LEU A 136 -10.37 2.32 -7.30
N LEU A 137 -9.94 2.95 -8.39
CA LEU A 137 -9.53 4.35 -8.41
C LEU A 137 -10.72 5.29 -8.16
N GLU A 138 -11.87 5.04 -8.78
CA GLU A 138 -13.10 5.79 -8.54
C GLU A 138 -13.54 5.74 -7.07
N ALA A 139 -13.42 4.58 -6.43
CA ALA A 139 -13.73 4.40 -5.01
C ALA A 139 -12.73 5.14 -4.10
N ALA A 140 -11.45 5.21 -4.49
CA ALA A 140 -10.42 5.91 -3.72
C ALA A 140 -10.52 7.44 -3.85
N ILE A 141 -10.90 7.96 -5.02
CA ILE A 141 -11.04 9.41 -5.26
C ILE A 141 -12.33 9.95 -4.62
N GLY A 142 -13.36 9.12 -4.46
CA GLY A 142 -14.62 9.49 -3.79
C GLY A 142 -14.53 9.59 -2.26
N GLY A 143 -13.42 9.19 -1.65
CA GLY A 143 -13.10 9.38 -0.24
C GLY A 143 -11.97 10.40 -0.11
N ASP A 144 -12.30 11.61 0.31
CA ASP A 144 -11.45 12.79 0.59
C ASP A 144 -9.97 12.63 0.25
N ALA A 145 -9.54 13.34 -0.78
CA ALA A 145 -8.13 13.52 -1.13
C ALA A 145 -7.40 14.15 0.08
N MET A 146 -6.69 13.36 0.86
CA MET A 146 -5.63 13.88 1.72
C MET A 146 -4.49 14.28 0.77
N GLU A 147 -4.37 15.58 0.55
CA GLU A 147 -3.19 16.19 -0.05
C GLU A 147 -1.98 15.79 0.80
N LEU A 148 -1.16 14.94 0.23
CA LEU A 148 0.21 14.75 0.72
C LEU A 148 1.00 15.95 0.23
N ASP A 149 1.09 16.99 1.08
CA ASP A 149 1.96 18.14 0.85
C ASP A 149 3.39 17.66 0.64
N ALA A 150 3.83 17.76 -0.60
CA ALA A 150 5.23 17.66 -0.98
C ALA A 150 5.94 18.97 -0.62
N GLU A 151 6.11 19.24 0.67
CA GLU A 151 6.98 20.31 1.15
C GLU A 151 8.13 19.78 2.00
N ALA A 152 9.18 19.37 1.31
CA ALA A 152 10.52 19.37 1.87
C ALA A 152 11.25 20.63 1.39
N GLY A 153 11.28 21.66 2.23
CA GLY A 153 12.26 22.74 2.12
C GLY A 153 11.75 24.12 1.78
N LYS A 154 11.30 24.87 2.79
CA LYS A 154 11.69 26.27 3.00
C LYS A 154 11.25 26.72 4.39
N GLN A 155 12.23 26.99 5.25
CA GLN A 155 12.04 27.75 6.49
C GLN A 155 11.74 29.21 6.15
N SER A 156 10.69 29.80 6.77
CA SER A 156 10.80 31.12 7.38
C SER A 156 9.46 31.63 7.92
N ALA A 157 9.49 31.98 9.21
CA ALA A 157 8.77 33.07 9.89
C ALA A 157 7.23 33.04 10.04
N GLU A 158 6.82 32.92 11.30
CA GLU A 158 5.52 33.36 11.83
C GLU A 158 5.27 34.89 11.62
N PRO A 159 4.02 35.38 11.70
CA PRO A 159 3.49 35.77 13.00
C PRO A 159 2.01 35.51 13.29
N GLU A 160 1.71 35.50 14.59
CA GLU A 160 0.47 35.44 15.33
C GLU A 160 -0.71 36.31 14.82
N ARG A 161 -1.92 35.80 15.08
CA ARG A 161 -3.18 36.40 15.61
C ARG A 161 -4.40 35.79 14.90
N ASP A 162 -5.47 35.50 15.51
CA ASP A 162 -6.30 35.81 16.64
C ASP A 162 -7.64 35.05 16.47
N SER A 163 -8.19 34.66 17.57
CA SER A 163 -9.46 34.04 17.85
C SER A 163 -10.66 34.41 16.97
N ARG A 164 -11.48 33.41 16.55
CA ARG A 164 -12.93 33.31 16.83
C ARG A 164 -13.49 31.94 16.54
N MET A 165 -14.14 31.39 17.55
CA MET A 165 -14.91 30.14 17.51
C MET A 165 -16.13 30.30 16.61
N GLU A 166 -16.33 29.38 15.68
CA GLU A 166 -17.65 28.95 15.23
C GLU A 166 -17.67 27.41 15.11
N LYS A 167 -18.68 26.80 15.75
CA LYS A 167 -18.92 25.35 15.77
C LYS A 167 -19.56 24.94 14.45
N PRO A 168 -19.07 23.93 13.75
CA PRO A 168 -19.84 23.31 12.69
C PRO A 168 -20.68 22.16 13.22
N GLU A 169 -21.90 22.08 12.70
CA GLU A 169 -22.97 21.17 13.04
C GLU A 169 -22.60 19.68 12.88
N ARG A 170 -22.89 18.91 13.96
CA ARG A 170 -22.74 17.46 14.02
C ARG A 170 -23.96 16.75 13.38
N GLY A 171 -24.05 16.63 12.10
CA GLY A 171 -25.17 15.92 11.48
C GLY A 171 -24.81 15.13 10.21
N GLN A 172 -24.07 15.71 9.32
CA GLN A 172 -23.86 15.15 7.97
C GLN A 172 -22.64 14.21 7.82
N LYS A 173 -21.71 14.17 8.80
CA LYS A 173 -20.51 13.32 8.69
C LYS A 173 -20.75 11.82 8.99
N LYS A 174 -21.86 11.44 9.63
CA LYS A 174 -22.13 10.03 9.97
C LYS A 174 -22.72 9.21 8.84
N GLU A 175 -23.55 9.82 7.97
CA GLU A 175 -24.16 9.11 6.84
C GLU A 175 -23.15 8.76 5.75
N ASN A 176 -22.23 9.68 5.43
CA ASN A 176 -21.18 9.42 4.43
C ASN A 176 -20.16 8.36 4.86
N LEU A 177 -19.92 8.20 6.18
CA LEU A 177 -19.02 7.15 6.68
C LEU A 177 -19.64 5.75 6.59
N LEU A 178 -20.94 5.63 6.75
CA LEU A 178 -21.67 4.35 6.66
C LEU A 178 -21.81 3.88 5.21
N GLU A 179 -22.09 4.79 4.27
CA GLU A 179 -22.15 4.45 2.83
C GLU A 179 -20.79 4.04 2.27
N ASN A 180 -19.68 4.66 2.71
CA ASN A 180 -18.35 4.25 2.31
C ASN A 180 -17.94 2.89 2.89
N GLN A 181 -18.31 2.60 4.16
CA GLN A 181 -18.08 1.28 4.74
C GLN A 181 -18.91 0.17 4.09
N GLU A 182 -20.11 0.46 3.60
CA GLU A 182 -20.93 -0.50 2.84
C GLU A 182 -20.36 -0.73 1.43
N LYS A 183 -19.81 0.29 0.77
CA LYS A 183 -19.10 0.15 -0.51
C LYS A 183 -17.81 -0.66 -0.36
N GLU A 184 -17.01 -0.44 0.68
CA GLU A 184 -15.83 -1.26 0.99
C GLU A 184 -16.22 -2.71 1.37
N ARG A 185 -17.28 -2.92 2.16
CA ARG A 185 -17.80 -4.25 2.48
C ARG A 185 -18.31 -5.00 1.25
N SER A 186 -18.89 -4.32 0.26
CA SER A 186 -19.32 -4.94 -1.01
C SER A 186 -18.13 -5.39 -1.87
N VAL A 187 -16.95 -4.79 -1.70
CA VAL A 187 -15.70 -5.23 -2.35
C VAL A 187 -15.11 -6.47 -1.67
N GLN A 188 -15.32 -6.63 -0.34
CA GLN A 188 -14.72 -7.72 0.45
C GLN A 188 -15.56 -9.00 0.53
N ASN A 189 -16.88 -8.95 0.24
CA ASN A 189 -17.80 -10.07 0.42
C ASN A 189 -18.18 -10.78 -0.89
N ALA A 190 -17.20 -11.20 -1.71
CA ALA A 190 -17.44 -12.16 -2.76
C ALA A 190 -17.19 -13.60 -2.24
N PRO A 191 -18.09 -14.60 -2.53
CA PRO A 191 -18.00 -15.92 -1.95
C PRO A 191 -16.70 -16.62 -2.35
N LYS A 192 -16.00 -17.18 -1.35
CA LYS A 192 -14.85 -18.07 -1.52
C LYS A 192 -15.31 -19.36 -2.25
N LYS A 193 -15.28 -19.32 -3.57
CA LYS A 193 -15.17 -20.53 -4.39
C LYS A 193 -14.18 -20.22 -5.51
N ILE A 194 -12.92 -20.56 -5.26
CA ILE A 194 -12.00 -20.90 -6.33
C ILE A 194 -12.50 -22.26 -6.82
N ALA A 195 -13.46 -22.25 -7.73
CA ALA A 195 -13.92 -23.44 -8.40
C ALA A 195 -13.38 -23.38 -9.83
N GLY A 196 -12.72 -24.46 -10.18
CA GLY A 196 -12.05 -24.75 -11.41
C GLY A 196 -12.79 -24.45 -12.70
N SER A 197 -12.12 -24.63 -13.83
CA SER A 197 -12.59 -24.70 -15.22
C SER A 197 -13.82 -23.84 -15.55
N GLY A 198 -13.77 -22.55 -15.28
CA GLY A 198 -14.82 -21.62 -15.64
C GLY A 198 -14.44 -20.91 -16.94
N GLU A 199 -15.29 -21.03 -17.94
CA GLU A 199 -15.18 -20.44 -19.26
C GLU A 199 -15.57 -18.97 -19.27
N LYS A 200 -15.36 -18.20 -18.18
CA LYS A 200 -15.69 -16.78 -18.14
C LYS A 200 -14.65 -15.93 -17.41
N CYS A 201 -14.52 -14.70 -17.85
CA CYS A 201 -13.62 -13.71 -17.24
C CYS A 201 -13.82 -13.66 -15.71
N ILE A 202 -12.70 -13.64 -14.96
CA ILE A 202 -12.71 -13.63 -13.47
C ILE A 202 -13.50 -12.47 -12.89
N PHE A 203 -13.59 -11.34 -13.61
CA PHE A 203 -14.30 -10.13 -13.20
C PHE A 203 -15.73 -10.03 -13.78
N TYR A 204 -16.20 -11.02 -14.55
CA TYR A 204 -17.47 -10.99 -15.30
C TYR A 204 -18.67 -10.54 -14.46
N GLU A 205 -18.88 -11.13 -13.28
CA GLU A 205 -20.07 -10.88 -12.45
C GLU A 205 -20.17 -9.44 -11.93
N ARG A 206 -19.03 -8.78 -11.78
CA ARG A 206 -18.91 -7.42 -11.21
C ARG A 206 -18.55 -6.36 -12.25
N CYS A 207 -18.27 -6.78 -13.49
CA CYS A 207 -17.83 -5.86 -14.53
C CYS A 207 -19.00 -5.01 -15.05
N PRO A 208 -18.96 -3.66 -14.90
CA PRO A 208 -19.99 -2.78 -15.43
C PRO A 208 -20.00 -2.74 -16.96
N LYS A 209 -18.87 -3.12 -17.60
CA LYS A 209 -18.69 -3.16 -19.06
C LYS A 209 -18.78 -4.57 -19.64
N ARG A 210 -19.35 -5.54 -18.90
CA ARG A 210 -19.44 -6.92 -19.36
C ARG A 210 -20.20 -7.03 -20.68
N ARG A 211 -19.72 -7.88 -21.59
CA ARG A 211 -20.38 -8.27 -22.83
C ARG A 211 -20.55 -9.79 -22.85
N GLU A 212 -21.40 -10.29 -23.73
CA GLU A 212 -21.63 -11.73 -23.89
C GLU A 212 -20.32 -12.49 -24.17
N ALA A 213 -19.43 -11.92 -25.00
CA ALA A 213 -18.11 -12.48 -25.28
C ALA A 213 -17.27 -12.73 -24.01
N CYS A 214 -17.44 -11.94 -22.94
CA CYS A 214 -16.73 -12.12 -21.68
C CYS A 214 -17.18 -13.37 -20.89
N ALA A 215 -18.31 -13.97 -21.24
CA ALA A 215 -18.81 -15.21 -20.66
C ALA A 215 -18.11 -16.45 -21.24
N HIS A 216 -17.36 -16.30 -22.33
CA HIS A 216 -16.74 -17.39 -23.09
C HIS A 216 -15.22 -17.25 -23.23
N VAL A 217 -14.58 -16.56 -22.29
CA VAL A 217 -13.11 -16.39 -22.26
C VAL A 217 -12.51 -17.11 -21.06
N PRO A 218 -11.22 -17.44 -21.09
CA PRO A 218 -10.50 -17.97 -19.94
C PRO A 218 -10.67 -17.07 -18.71
N LEU A 219 -10.57 -17.63 -17.51
CA LEU A 219 -10.59 -16.87 -16.23
C LEU A 219 -9.64 -15.67 -16.24
N SER A 220 -8.51 -15.82 -16.91
CA SER A 220 -7.52 -14.76 -17.13
C SER A 220 -7.25 -14.68 -18.63
N PRO A 221 -7.89 -13.75 -19.37
CA PRO A 221 -7.56 -13.50 -20.77
C PRO A 221 -6.09 -13.18 -20.95
N GLU A 222 -5.59 -13.36 -22.18
CA GLU A 222 -4.23 -12.92 -22.51
C GLU A 222 -4.05 -11.42 -22.24
N ALA A 223 -2.83 -11.05 -21.84
CA ALA A 223 -2.52 -9.66 -21.58
C ALA A 223 -2.44 -8.88 -22.91
N VAL A 224 -3.14 -7.76 -22.98
CA VAL A 224 -3.05 -6.80 -24.06
C VAL A 224 -2.01 -5.76 -23.67
N GLN A 225 -0.98 -5.61 -24.49
CA GLN A 225 0.07 -4.60 -24.28
C GLN A 225 -0.44 -3.24 -24.75
N LEU A 226 -0.37 -2.24 -23.87
CA LEU A 226 -0.84 -0.87 -24.13
C LEU A 226 0.33 0.09 -24.34
N SER A 227 1.43 -0.12 -23.63
CA SER A 227 2.69 0.59 -23.80
C SER A 227 3.86 -0.38 -23.55
N LYS A 228 5.09 0.12 -23.59
CA LYS A 228 6.28 -0.69 -23.23
C LYS A 228 6.25 -1.21 -21.79
N THR A 229 5.54 -0.52 -20.93
CA THR A 229 5.50 -0.75 -19.47
C THR A 229 4.12 -1.11 -18.95
N HIS A 230 3.05 -0.91 -19.74
CA HIS A 230 1.65 -1.05 -19.33
C HIS A 230 0.95 -2.18 -20.10
N TRP A 231 0.34 -3.10 -19.38
CA TRP A 231 -0.52 -4.14 -19.95
C TRP A 231 -1.73 -4.44 -19.04
N ALA A 232 -2.80 -4.95 -19.63
CA ALA A 232 -3.98 -5.36 -18.90
C ALA A 232 -4.64 -6.61 -19.50
N ARG A 233 -5.35 -7.38 -18.67
CA ARG A 233 -6.04 -8.61 -19.05
C ARG A 233 -7.54 -8.37 -19.21
N CYS A 234 -7.92 -7.80 -20.35
CA CYS A 234 -9.33 -7.57 -20.67
C CYS A 234 -9.55 -7.65 -22.18
N ILE A 235 -10.48 -8.48 -22.64
CA ILE A 235 -10.80 -8.65 -24.06
C ILE A 235 -11.47 -7.43 -24.71
N GLN A 236 -11.86 -6.44 -23.92
CA GLN A 236 -12.48 -5.21 -24.43
C GLN A 236 -11.50 -4.06 -24.64
N ILE A 237 -10.22 -4.30 -24.37
CA ILE A 237 -9.15 -3.35 -24.60
C ILE A 237 -8.65 -3.58 -26.02
N GLU A 238 -8.71 -2.54 -26.83
CA GLU A 238 -8.08 -2.49 -28.15
C GLU A 238 -6.63 -2.01 -27.94
N ALA A 239 -5.67 -2.72 -28.57
CA ALA A 239 -4.26 -2.39 -28.48
C ALA A 239 -3.91 -1.16 -29.34
#